data_1827d8260608ee46bf105e9db87f694c
#
_entry.id   1827d8260608ee46bf105e9db87f694c
#
_cell.length_a   1.000
_cell.length_b   1.000
_cell.length_c   1.000
_cell.angle_alpha   90.00
_cell.angle_beta   90.00
_cell.angle_gamma   90.00
#
_symmetry.space_group_name_H-M   'P 1'
#
loop_
_entity.id
_entity.type
_entity.pdbx_description
1 polymer ?
#
loop_
_entity_poly.entity_id
_entity_poly.type
_entity_poly.pdbx_seq_one_letter_code
_entity_poly.pdbx_strand_id
1 'polypeptide(L)'
;VDYDTYADGEALFGWLNGTYAIKKEESFETLATAFLANLGERFDSLNLNVGHVKFLLQGKEEGLVGNIVGKKETATLRKLDNASEKVFLTVNARVEVHPDKLVEIVKEEVERVFNVVGYKEETLNALIPGRPNPTFRYREIVKL
;
A
#
# COMPACT_ATOMS: atom_id res chain seq x y z
N VAL A 1 -0.99 23.41 4.96
CA VAL A 1 -1.72 23.50 3.74
C VAL A 1 -2.92 22.60 3.77
N ASP A 2 -3.99 23.18 3.43
CA ASP A 2 -5.20 22.43 3.42
C ASP A 2 -5.41 21.80 2.07
N TYR A 3 -4.88 20.63 1.90
CA TYR A 3 -5.02 19.99 0.64
C TYR A 3 -6.34 19.28 0.53
N ASP A 4 -7.10 19.28 1.58
CA ASP A 4 -8.39 18.65 1.52
C ASP A 4 -9.36 19.47 0.72
N THR A 5 -9.13 20.76 0.61
CA THR A 5 -10.00 21.57 -0.17
C THR A 5 -9.22 22.05 -1.35
N TYR A 6 -9.24 21.33 -2.37
CA TYR A 6 -8.58 21.69 -3.55
C TYR A 6 -9.25 22.90 -4.14
N ALA A 7 -8.56 23.57 -5.03
CA ALA A 7 -9.00 24.84 -5.57
C ALA A 7 -10.46 24.85 -5.99
N ASP A 8 -10.92 23.77 -6.54
CA ASP A 8 -12.28 23.69 -7.00
C ASP A 8 -13.20 23.00 -6.04
N GLY A 9 -12.76 22.77 -4.86
CA GLY A 9 -13.57 22.06 -3.89
C GLY A 9 -13.55 20.57 -4.08
N GLU A 10 -12.74 20.07 -4.98
CA GLU A 10 -12.66 18.63 -5.19
C GLU A 10 -11.72 18.00 -4.21
N ALA A 11 -12.06 16.80 -3.83
CA ALA A 11 -11.20 16.05 -2.94
C ALA A 11 -9.95 15.62 -3.65
N LEU A 12 -8.84 15.60 -2.93
CA LEU A 12 -7.57 15.18 -3.48
C LEU A 12 -7.28 13.76 -3.04
N PHE A 13 -6.95 12.94 -4.00
CA PHE A 13 -6.56 11.57 -3.71
C PHE A 13 -5.05 11.44 -3.84
N GLY A 14 -4.42 10.91 -2.82
CA GLY A 14 -3.02 10.55 -2.90
C GLY A 14 -2.91 9.18 -3.55
N TRP A 15 -1.94 9.03 -4.42
CA TRP A 15 -1.65 7.77 -5.08
C TRP A 15 -0.30 7.28 -4.59
N LEU A 16 -0.24 6.01 -4.27
CA LEU A 16 0.97 5.41 -3.73
C LEU A 16 1.28 4.12 -4.44
N ASN A 17 2.54 3.89 -4.72
CA ASN A 17 3.02 2.62 -5.23
C ASN A 17 4.23 2.23 -4.41
N GLY A 18 4.26 0.99 -3.95
CA GLY A 18 5.37 0.53 -3.15
C GLY A 18 5.68 -0.92 -3.41
N THR A 19 6.93 -1.28 -3.24
CA THR A 19 7.37 -2.66 -3.39
C THR A 19 8.30 -3.00 -2.23
N TYR A 20 8.11 -4.17 -1.67
CA TYR A 20 8.89 -4.61 -0.54
C TYR A 20 9.33 -6.04 -0.76
N ALA A 21 10.56 -6.34 -0.40
CA ALA A 21 11.03 -7.72 -0.39
C ALA A 21 10.77 -8.26 1.00
N ILE A 22 10.15 -9.41 1.09
CA ILE A 22 9.73 -9.99 2.36
C ILE A 22 10.51 -11.28 2.57
N LYS A 23 10.99 -11.49 3.77
CA LYS A 23 11.61 -12.74 4.11
C LYS A 23 10.51 -13.72 4.45
N LYS A 24 10.49 -14.84 3.77
CA LYS A 24 9.40 -15.75 3.94
C LYS A 24 9.63 -16.71 5.08
N GLU A 25 8.74 -16.65 6.04
CA GLU A 25 8.83 -17.54 7.16
C GLU A 25 7.46 -18.04 7.58
N GLU A 26 6.44 -17.26 7.26
CA GLU A 26 5.11 -17.56 7.73
C GLU A 26 4.16 -17.77 6.57
N SER A 27 2.94 -18.15 6.88
CA SER A 27 1.93 -18.33 5.87
C SER A 27 1.60 -16.98 5.24
N PHE A 28 1.62 -16.93 3.91
CA PHE A 28 1.25 -15.72 3.22
C PHE A 28 -0.17 -15.30 3.54
N GLU A 29 -1.04 -16.26 3.69
CA GLU A 29 -2.43 -15.95 3.94
C GLU A 29 -2.60 -15.22 5.25
N THR A 30 -1.90 -15.66 6.28
CA THR A 30 -1.99 -15.01 7.58
C THR A 30 -1.47 -13.58 7.52
N LEU A 31 -0.30 -13.40 6.89
CA LEU A 31 0.30 -12.07 6.81
C LEU A 31 -0.55 -11.14 5.96
N ALA A 32 -1.03 -11.64 4.83
CA ALA A 32 -1.81 -10.80 3.93
C ALA A 32 -3.14 -10.43 4.54
N THR A 33 -3.76 -11.36 5.25
CA THR A 33 -5.04 -11.08 5.89
C THR A 33 -4.86 -10.01 6.95
N ALA A 34 -3.79 -10.09 7.72
CA ALA A 34 -3.52 -9.08 8.74
C ALA A 34 -3.26 -7.72 8.11
N PHE A 35 -2.50 -7.69 7.03
CA PHE A 35 -2.18 -6.44 6.36
C PHE A 35 -3.45 -5.78 5.81
N LEU A 36 -4.29 -6.57 5.18
CA LEU A 36 -5.54 -6.08 4.63
C LEU A 36 -6.43 -5.51 5.72
N ALA A 37 -6.62 -6.28 6.79
CA ALA A 37 -7.49 -5.85 7.87
C ALA A 37 -6.97 -4.58 8.54
N ASN A 38 -5.66 -4.52 8.77
CA ASN A 38 -5.09 -3.37 9.43
C ASN A 38 -5.19 -2.11 8.58
N LEU A 39 -4.97 -2.24 7.27
CA LEU A 39 -5.10 -1.09 6.40
C LEU A 39 -6.54 -0.58 6.39
N GLY A 40 -7.48 -1.51 6.24
CA GLY A 40 -8.88 -1.11 6.22
C GLY A 40 -9.30 -0.43 7.50
N GLU A 41 -8.83 -0.96 8.62
CA GLU A 41 -9.17 -0.38 9.90
C GLU A 41 -8.55 1.00 10.07
N ARG A 42 -7.30 1.18 9.60
CA ARG A 42 -6.66 2.48 9.68
C ARG A 42 -7.43 3.52 8.88
N PHE A 43 -7.77 3.18 7.64
CA PHE A 43 -8.49 4.13 6.81
C PHE A 43 -9.85 4.45 7.40
N ASP A 44 -10.52 3.45 7.94
CA ASP A 44 -11.84 3.66 8.49
C ASP A 44 -11.77 4.50 9.77
N SER A 45 -10.81 4.24 10.62
CA SER A 45 -10.69 4.98 11.87
C SER A 45 -10.33 6.44 11.64
N LEU A 46 -9.65 6.73 10.55
CA LEU A 46 -9.32 8.09 10.19
C LEU A 46 -10.39 8.70 9.28
N ASN A 47 -11.43 7.94 9.01
CA ASN A 47 -12.55 8.39 8.20
C ASN A 47 -12.10 8.85 6.81
N LEU A 48 -11.22 8.09 6.20
CA LEU A 48 -10.71 8.42 4.89
C LEU A 48 -11.51 7.70 3.81
N ASN A 49 -11.71 8.39 2.70
CA ASN A 49 -12.36 7.77 1.57
C ASN A 49 -11.34 7.03 0.74
N VAL A 50 -11.58 5.74 0.56
CA VAL A 50 -10.67 4.90 -0.20
C VAL A 50 -11.21 4.75 -1.60
N GLY A 51 -10.43 5.19 -2.59
CA GLY A 51 -10.78 4.93 -3.95
C GLY A 51 -10.51 3.48 -4.28
N HIS A 52 -9.28 3.06 -4.05
CA HIS A 52 -8.91 1.68 -4.30
C HIS A 52 -7.54 1.41 -3.68
N VAL A 53 -7.44 0.33 -2.96
CA VAL A 53 -6.14 -0.15 -2.50
C VAL A 53 -6.04 -1.58 -2.97
N LYS A 54 -4.93 -1.91 -3.58
CA LYS A 54 -4.69 -3.25 -4.04
C LYS A 54 -3.28 -3.64 -3.65
N PHE A 55 -3.12 -4.85 -3.16
CA PHE A 55 -1.78 -5.34 -2.94
C PHE A 55 -1.68 -6.77 -3.42
N LEU A 56 -0.48 -7.15 -3.76
CA LEU A 56 -0.16 -8.50 -4.16
C LEU A 56 1.00 -8.96 -3.31
N LEU A 57 0.80 -10.04 -2.59
CA LEU A 57 1.86 -10.67 -1.85
C LEU A 57 2.18 -11.95 -2.59
N GLN A 58 3.35 -11.99 -3.21
CA GLN A 58 3.68 -13.03 -4.15
C GLN A 58 4.87 -13.84 -3.67
N GLY A 59 4.68 -15.13 -3.54
CA GLY A 59 5.73 -16.03 -3.14
C GLY A 59 6.18 -16.92 -4.25
N LYS A 60 6.75 -18.07 -3.89
CA LYS A 60 7.32 -18.96 -4.84
C LYS A 60 6.28 -19.64 -5.72
N GLU A 61 5.24 -20.13 -5.11
CA GLU A 61 4.23 -20.86 -5.86
C GLU A 61 2.83 -20.32 -5.64
N GLU A 62 2.68 -19.40 -4.75
CA GLU A 62 1.36 -18.87 -4.46
C GLU A 62 1.44 -17.40 -4.15
N GLY A 63 0.36 -16.75 -4.29
CA GLY A 63 0.27 -15.35 -3.97
C GLY A 63 -1.13 -15.03 -3.52
N LEU A 64 -1.28 -13.84 -2.96
CA LEU A 64 -2.57 -13.40 -2.49
C LEU A 64 -2.77 -11.97 -2.90
N VAL A 65 -3.94 -11.69 -3.45
CA VAL A 65 -4.30 -10.33 -3.86
C VAL A 65 -5.30 -9.82 -2.86
N GLY A 66 -5.03 -8.67 -2.29
CA GLY A 66 -5.98 -8.01 -1.41
C GLY A 66 -6.49 -6.74 -2.04
N ASN A 67 -7.74 -6.41 -1.81
CA ASN A 67 -8.34 -5.21 -2.36
C ASN A 67 -9.21 -4.55 -1.31
N ILE A 68 -9.19 -3.20 -1.32
CA ILE A 68 -10.12 -2.40 -0.54
C ILE A 68 -10.72 -1.41 -1.50
N VAL A 69 -12.04 -1.42 -1.61
CA VAL A 69 -12.76 -0.47 -2.43
C VAL A 69 -13.81 0.15 -1.52
N GLY A 70 -13.69 1.44 -1.28
CA GLY A 70 -14.55 2.06 -0.30
C GLY A 70 -14.27 1.44 1.05
N LYS A 71 -15.27 0.80 1.63
CA LYS A 71 -15.10 0.13 2.91
C LYS A 71 -15.11 -1.37 2.77
N LYS A 72 -15.08 -1.88 1.54
CA LYS A 72 -15.16 -3.30 1.32
C LYS A 72 -13.78 -3.89 1.09
N GLU A 73 -13.43 -4.90 1.85
CA GLU A 73 -12.15 -5.58 1.76
C GLU A 73 -12.38 -6.96 1.17
N THR A 74 -11.54 -7.35 0.23
CA THR A 74 -11.60 -8.70 -0.31
C THR A 74 -10.18 -9.21 -0.49
N ALA A 75 -10.03 -10.51 -0.35
CA ALA A 75 -8.73 -11.14 -0.55
C ALA A 75 -8.93 -12.39 -1.36
N THR A 76 -8.02 -12.64 -2.29
CA THR A 76 -8.08 -13.79 -3.16
C THR A 76 -6.73 -14.45 -3.20
N LEU A 77 -6.71 -15.73 -2.88
CA LEU A 77 -5.49 -16.51 -2.97
C LEU A 77 -5.30 -16.94 -4.40
N ARG A 78 -4.10 -16.81 -4.91
CA ARG A 78 -3.81 -17.17 -6.27
C ARG A 78 -2.60 -18.07 -6.30
N LYS A 79 -2.60 -19.02 -7.21
CA LYS A 79 -1.44 -19.84 -7.46
C LYS A 79 -0.73 -19.28 -8.67
N LEU A 80 0.57 -19.14 -8.55
CA LEU A 80 1.35 -18.53 -9.60
C LEU A 80 2.19 -19.58 -10.27
N ASP A 81 2.30 -19.47 -11.58
CA ASP A 81 3.07 -20.41 -12.34
C ASP A 81 4.54 -20.18 -12.20
N ASN A 82 4.93 -18.97 -11.94
CA ASN A 82 6.32 -18.65 -11.87
C ASN A 82 6.86 -18.93 -10.53
N ALA A 83 7.81 -19.78 -10.43
CA ALA A 83 8.48 -20.03 -9.18
C ALA A 83 9.50 -18.94 -8.96
N SER A 84 9.45 -18.35 -7.79
CA SER A 84 10.43 -17.35 -7.44
C SER A 84 10.88 -17.66 -6.03
N GLU A 85 12.16 -17.53 -5.78
CA GLU A 85 12.64 -17.74 -4.45
C GLU A 85 12.47 -16.54 -3.58
N LYS A 86 12.08 -15.43 -4.18
CA LYS A 86 11.87 -14.21 -3.42
C LYS A 86 10.40 -13.99 -3.22
N VAL A 87 10.09 -13.29 -2.17
CA VAL A 87 8.72 -12.95 -1.83
C VAL A 87 8.60 -11.45 -1.85
N PHE A 88 7.62 -10.97 -2.58
CA PHE A 88 7.45 -9.53 -2.74
C PHE A 88 6.06 -9.10 -2.36
N LEU A 89 5.98 -7.93 -1.79
CA LEU A 89 4.72 -7.26 -1.55
C LEU A 89 4.70 -6.03 -2.44
N THR A 90 3.68 -5.90 -3.26
CA THR A 90 3.47 -4.72 -4.08
C THR A 90 2.18 -4.07 -3.64
N VAL A 91 2.22 -2.78 -3.38
CA VAL A 91 1.05 -2.04 -2.90
C VAL A 91 0.76 -0.89 -3.84
N ASN A 92 -0.49 -0.77 -4.25
CA ASN A 92 -0.97 0.38 -5.00
C ASN A 92 -2.18 0.91 -4.27
N ALA A 93 -2.17 2.18 -3.93
CA ALA A 93 -3.24 2.75 -3.14
C ALA A 93 -3.67 4.09 -3.70
N ARG A 94 -4.97 4.33 -3.67
CA ARG A 94 -5.53 5.62 -4.04
C ARG A 94 -6.55 5.98 -2.98
N VAL A 95 -6.19 6.92 -2.15
CA VAL A 95 -6.96 7.27 -0.96
C VAL A 95 -7.04 8.78 -0.87
N GLU A 96 -8.19 9.28 -0.44
CA GLU A 96 -8.39 10.71 -0.31
C GLU A 96 -7.67 11.19 0.93
N VAL A 97 -6.39 11.44 0.79
CA VAL A 97 -5.53 11.87 1.88
C VAL A 97 -4.24 12.40 1.25
N HIS A 98 -3.57 13.23 1.98
CA HIS A 98 -2.29 13.77 1.49
C HIS A 98 -1.29 12.63 1.30
N PRO A 99 -0.50 12.66 0.24
CA PRO A 99 0.46 11.59 0.00
C PRO A 99 1.40 11.31 1.17
N ASP A 100 1.81 12.34 1.90
CA ASP A 100 2.68 12.13 3.06
C ASP A 100 2.02 11.23 4.09
N LYS A 101 0.73 11.46 4.33
CA LYS A 101 0.02 10.66 5.31
C LYS A 101 -0.18 9.24 4.80
N LEU A 102 -0.43 9.11 3.51
CA LEU A 102 -0.60 7.79 2.93
C LEU A 102 0.69 6.98 3.05
N VAL A 103 1.83 7.62 2.80
CA VAL A 103 3.12 6.97 2.97
C VAL A 103 3.28 6.52 4.41
N GLU A 104 2.95 7.39 5.35
CA GLU A 104 3.09 7.07 6.75
C GLU A 104 2.25 5.86 7.13
N ILE A 105 1.00 5.84 6.69
CA ILE A 105 0.10 4.74 7.02
C ILE A 105 0.62 3.42 6.46
N VAL A 106 1.02 3.42 5.19
CA VAL A 106 1.47 2.18 4.57
C VAL A 106 2.76 1.71 5.22
N LYS A 107 3.70 2.62 5.48
CA LYS A 107 4.95 2.22 6.11
C LYS A 107 4.71 1.62 7.49
N GLU A 108 3.82 2.23 8.24
CA GLU A 108 3.55 1.73 9.57
C GLU A 108 2.90 0.37 9.55
N GLU A 109 1.99 0.15 8.61
CA GLU A 109 1.34 -1.15 8.56
C GLU A 109 2.24 -2.24 8.00
N VAL A 110 3.11 -1.90 7.07
CA VAL A 110 4.10 -2.86 6.61
C VAL A 110 5.00 -3.26 7.78
N GLU A 111 5.44 -2.30 8.55
CA GLU A 111 6.28 -2.59 9.70
C GLU A 111 5.54 -3.45 10.71
N ARG A 112 4.30 -3.11 11.00
CA ARG A 112 3.53 -3.82 12.01
C ARG A 112 3.31 -5.27 11.64
N VAL A 113 3.04 -5.54 10.37
CA VAL A 113 2.70 -6.88 9.94
C VAL A 113 3.93 -7.71 9.59
N PHE A 114 4.89 -7.10 8.89
CA PHE A 114 5.98 -7.89 8.32
C PHE A 114 7.28 -7.83 9.11
N ASN A 115 7.32 -7.05 10.18
CA ASN A 115 8.52 -6.97 10.97
C ASN A 115 8.93 -8.32 11.56
N VAL A 116 7.95 -9.14 11.90
CA VAL A 116 8.25 -10.42 12.54
C VAL A 116 8.99 -11.36 11.61
N VAL A 117 8.78 -11.23 10.30
CA VAL A 117 9.48 -12.08 9.35
C VAL A 117 10.62 -11.35 8.66
N GLY A 118 10.66 -10.02 8.78
CA GLY A 118 11.71 -9.23 8.17
C GLY A 118 11.34 -8.79 6.76
N TYR A 119 11.66 -7.55 6.45
CA TYR A 119 11.34 -7.02 5.13
C TYR A 119 12.31 -5.91 4.76
N LYS A 120 12.32 -5.57 3.48
CA LYS A 120 13.14 -4.49 2.99
C LYS A 120 12.30 -3.69 2.01
N GLU A 121 12.20 -2.39 2.24
CA GLU A 121 11.47 -1.52 1.34
C GLU A 121 12.32 -1.30 0.10
N GLU A 122 11.78 -1.67 -1.06
CA GLU A 122 12.51 -1.52 -2.30
C GLU A 122 12.19 -0.19 -2.95
N THR A 123 10.92 0.12 -3.09
CA THR A 123 10.50 1.40 -3.63
C THR A 123 9.26 1.87 -2.88
N LEU A 124 9.09 3.17 -2.81
CA LEU A 124 7.89 3.74 -2.24
C LEU A 124 7.74 5.14 -2.79
N ASN A 125 6.64 5.38 -3.48
CA ASN A 125 6.43 6.64 -4.15
C ASN A 125 4.98 7.05 -4.01
N ALA A 126 4.72 8.31 -3.72
CA ALA A 126 3.36 8.79 -3.60
C ALA A 126 3.27 10.19 -4.16
N LEU A 127 2.12 10.49 -4.77
CA LEU A 127 1.93 11.77 -5.40
C LEU A 127 0.44 12.07 -5.53
N ILE A 128 0.13 13.27 -5.97
CA ILE A 128 -1.21 13.65 -6.34
C ILE A 128 -1.20 13.76 -7.85
N PRO A 129 -1.83 12.81 -8.53
CA PRO A 129 -1.77 12.78 -9.98
C PRO A 129 -2.52 13.95 -10.59
N GLY A 130 -2.05 14.36 -11.75
CA GLY A 130 -2.73 15.43 -12.47
C GLY A 130 -2.37 16.81 -12.02
N ARG A 131 -1.50 16.95 -11.03
CA ARG A 131 -1.07 18.25 -10.59
C ARG A 131 0.39 18.46 -10.93
N PRO A 132 0.69 19.56 -11.51
CA PRO A 132 2.10 19.86 -11.76
C PRO A 132 2.67 20.23 -10.43
N ASN A 133 3.37 19.36 -9.86
CA ASN A 133 3.85 19.59 -8.55
C ASN A 133 5.30 19.24 -8.45
N PRO A 134 6.09 20.18 -8.29
CA PRO A 134 7.50 19.96 -8.24
C PRO A 134 7.96 19.40 -6.93
N THR A 135 7.13 19.36 -5.98
CA THR A 135 7.62 19.01 -4.71
C THR A 135 7.56 17.59 -4.45
N PHE A 136 7.98 16.80 -5.36
CA PHE A 136 7.93 15.43 -5.10
C PHE A 136 9.09 15.01 -4.36
N ARG A 137 9.19 15.40 -3.16
CA ARG A 137 10.19 14.94 -2.28
C ARG A 137 10.19 13.49 -2.15
N TYR A 138 9.11 12.84 -2.50
CA TYR A 138 9.09 11.42 -2.41
C TYR A 138 9.99 10.77 -3.39
N ARG A 139 10.26 11.46 -4.48
CA ARG A 139 11.14 10.87 -5.41
C ARG A 139 12.50 10.73 -4.84
N GLU A 140 12.85 11.61 -3.97
CA GLU A 140 14.14 11.51 -3.38
C GLU A 140 14.21 10.39 -2.43
N ILE A 141 13.10 10.10 -1.77
CA ILE A 141 13.09 9.01 -0.84
C ILE A 141 13.15 7.73 -1.60
N VAL A 142 12.48 7.68 -2.70
CA VAL A 142 12.42 6.49 -3.47
C VAL A 142 13.66 6.26 -4.26
N LYS A 143 14.41 7.25 -4.47
CA LYS A 143 15.55 7.15 -5.24
C LYS A 143 16.41 6.11 -4.78
N LEU A 144 16.82 5.32 -5.54
CA LEU A 144 17.54 4.18 -5.07
C LEU A 144 18.91 4.04 -5.59
#